data_d7b7ca7ad38a1e2c6c30710217bbbc41
#
_entry.id   d7b7ca7ad38a1e2c6c30710217bbbc41
#
_cell.length_a   1.000
_cell.length_b   1.000
_cell.length_c   1.000
_cell.angle_alpha   90.00
_cell.angle_beta   90.00
_cell.angle_gamma   90.00
#
_symmetry.space_group_name_H-M   'P 1'
#
loop_
_entity.id
_entity.type
_entity.pdbx_description
1 polymer ?
#
loop_
_entity_poly.entity_id
_entity_poly.type
_entity_poly.pdbx_seq_one_letter_code
_entity_poly.pdbx_strand_id
1 'polypeptide(L)'
;MIIDSHVHIGNEKECEKTIKTSKYKDIYKIYSCINPKTINGTNIFLKDVDNFFAIPLFFCETNIEEANKKLIKEVEKNPKAIPILLLCKNQNINNLIFLLNYNILKEHFTLHNPKDISDRDETYDYLNSQEGFLLLHTLSNSTYEHVINLRHEYPKMKIIVAHLGRNGKGEYDFTSDMIDKLYSDENIYTDISTIENPDLIKYAFKKFGNSRILYGSDFPFEKKPNVTEAEYMKPAMMANLTDDDYDKLFYKNALDIINESKIEKKGEQKNERMEH
;
A
#
# COMPACT_ATOMS: atom_id res chain seq x y z
N MET A 1 5.92 13.91 12.46
CA MET A 1 6.25 13.07 11.27
C MET A 1 4.98 12.46 10.72
N ILE A 2 4.86 12.34 9.39
CA ILE A 2 3.74 11.68 8.72
C ILE A 2 4.30 10.76 7.64
N ILE A 3 3.91 9.49 7.64
CA ILE A 3 4.21 8.52 6.59
C ILE A 3 2.89 8.01 6.02
N ASP A 4 2.62 8.31 4.75
CA ASP A 4 1.43 7.81 4.05
C ASP A 4 1.73 6.44 3.45
N SER A 5 1.12 5.39 3.99
CA SER A 5 1.39 4.00 3.58
C SER A 5 0.63 3.55 2.34
N HIS A 6 -0.13 4.42 1.68
CA HIS A 6 -0.96 4.02 0.55
C HIS A 6 -1.18 5.16 -0.46
N VAL A 7 -0.21 5.32 -1.38
CA VAL A 7 -0.24 6.37 -2.41
C VAL A 7 -0.03 5.76 -3.79
N HIS A 8 -0.94 5.98 -4.71
CA HIS A 8 -0.80 5.54 -6.09
C HIS A 8 -0.13 6.59 -6.97
N ILE A 9 0.93 6.19 -7.65
CA ILE A 9 1.73 7.04 -8.52
C ILE A 9 1.70 6.45 -9.93
N GLY A 10 1.40 7.28 -10.93
CA GLY A 10 1.34 6.81 -12.31
C GLY A 10 1.21 7.91 -13.33
N ASN A 11 1.10 7.48 -14.57
CA ASN A 11 0.93 8.33 -15.73
C ASN A 11 -0.48 8.15 -16.30
N GLU A 12 -1.19 9.24 -16.54
CA GLU A 12 -2.52 9.24 -17.16
C GLU A 12 -2.60 8.42 -18.46
N LYS A 13 -1.53 8.41 -19.27
CA LYS A 13 -1.48 7.68 -20.53
C LYS A 13 -1.57 6.16 -20.36
N GLU A 14 -1.13 5.63 -19.23
CA GLU A 14 -1.15 4.19 -18.93
C GLU A 14 -2.54 3.69 -18.59
N CYS A 15 -3.41 4.61 -18.17
CA CYS A 15 -4.76 4.31 -17.71
C CYS A 15 -5.84 5.13 -18.44
N GLU A 16 -5.45 5.80 -19.53
CA GLU A 16 -6.29 6.80 -20.21
C GLU A 16 -7.67 6.25 -20.61
N LYS A 17 -7.73 5.01 -21.10
CA LYS A 17 -8.97 4.38 -21.52
C LYS A 17 -9.91 4.18 -20.34
N THR A 18 -9.45 3.53 -19.27
CA THR A 18 -10.25 3.28 -18.06
C THR A 18 -10.66 4.58 -17.39
N ILE A 19 -9.71 5.53 -17.25
CA ILE A 19 -9.98 6.83 -16.62
C ILE A 19 -11.05 7.61 -17.38
N LYS A 20 -11.00 7.66 -18.72
CA LYS A 20 -11.95 8.42 -19.53
C LYS A 20 -13.34 7.79 -19.63
N THR A 21 -13.45 6.47 -19.59
CA THR A 21 -14.69 5.74 -19.89
C THR A 21 -15.46 5.24 -18.67
N SER A 22 -14.91 5.38 -17.48
CA SER A 22 -15.48 4.81 -16.25
C SER A 22 -15.88 5.86 -15.22
N LYS A 23 -16.31 5.36 -14.05
CA LYS A 23 -16.49 6.17 -12.83
C LYS A 23 -15.22 6.92 -12.39
N TYR A 24 -14.07 6.59 -12.95
CA TYR A 24 -12.78 7.18 -12.61
C TYR A 24 -12.43 8.47 -13.40
N LYS A 25 -13.37 9.04 -14.16
CA LYS A 25 -13.18 10.31 -14.90
C LYS A 25 -12.69 11.48 -14.03
N ASP A 26 -13.02 11.46 -12.74
CA ASP A 26 -12.59 12.50 -11.81
C ASP A 26 -11.12 12.31 -11.39
N ILE A 27 -10.61 11.08 -11.38
CA ILE A 27 -9.19 10.79 -11.23
C ILE A 27 -8.40 11.40 -12.38
N TYR A 28 -8.89 11.28 -13.62
CA TYR A 28 -8.28 11.93 -14.77
C TYR A 28 -8.11 13.44 -14.57
N LYS A 29 -9.13 14.12 -14.05
CA LYS A 29 -9.04 15.55 -13.71
C LYS A 29 -7.99 15.83 -12.63
N ILE A 30 -7.89 14.97 -11.63
CA ILE A 30 -6.85 15.07 -10.58
C ILE A 30 -5.47 14.95 -11.21
N TYR A 31 -5.25 13.95 -12.05
CA TYR A 31 -3.97 13.76 -12.75
C TYR A 31 -3.65 14.88 -13.74
N SER A 32 -4.64 15.49 -14.38
CA SER A 32 -4.41 16.64 -15.28
C SER A 32 -4.04 17.91 -14.52
N CYS A 33 -4.47 18.04 -13.26
CA CYS A 33 -4.14 19.18 -12.39
C CYS A 33 -2.76 19.03 -11.71
N ILE A 34 -2.27 17.79 -11.60
CA ILE A 34 -1.00 17.44 -11.01
C ILE A 34 -0.09 17.09 -12.17
N ASN A 35 1.12 17.63 -12.27
CA ASN A 35 2.03 17.23 -13.34
C ASN A 35 2.43 15.76 -13.17
N PRO A 36 1.84 14.82 -13.92
CA PRO A 36 2.01 13.38 -13.67
C PRO A 36 3.36 12.85 -14.11
N LYS A 37 4.19 13.68 -14.72
CA LYS A 37 5.50 13.29 -15.25
C LYS A 37 6.55 13.08 -14.17
N THR A 38 6.30 13.57 -12.97
CA THR A 38 7.21 13.40 -11.84
C THR A 38 6.42 13.26 -10.55
N ILE A 39 6.91 12.44 -9.61
CA ILE A 39 6.37 12.36 -8.25
C ILE A 39 6.34 13.75 -7.60
N ASN A 40 7.28 14.61 -7.95
CA ASN A 40 7.29 16.02 -7.54
C ASN A 40 6.06 16.81 -8.04
N GLY A 41 5.38 16.37 -9.07
CA GLY A 41 4.13 16.97 -9.54
C GLY A 41 2.94 16.75 -8.61
N THR A 42 3.01 15.78 -7.70
CA THR A 42 2.02 15.55 -6.64
C THR A 42 2.27 16.43 -5.41
N ASN A 43 3.17 17.40 -5.52
CA ASN A 43 3.73 18.15 -4.40
C ASN A 43 2.72 18.89 -3.53
N ILE A 44 1.58 19.30 -4.06
CA ILE A 44 0.59 20.00 -3.23
C ILE A 44 0.03 19.04 -2.19
N PHE A 45 -0.23 17.81 -2.58
CA PHE A 45 -0.78 16.78 -1.71
C PHE A 45 0.28 16.20 -0.76
N LEU A 46 1.43 15.78 -1.30
CA LEU A 46 2.52 15.12 -0.55
C LEU A 46 3.47 16.12 0.12
N LYS A 47 3.14 17.42 0.13
CA LYS A 47 3.99 18.46 0.67
C LYS A 47 4.28 18.25 2.16
N ASP A 48 3.27 17.85 2.89
CA ASP A 48 3.29 17.78 4.35
C ASP A 48 3.62 16.36 4.88
N VAL A 49 3.85 15.38 3.98
CA VAL A 49 4.31 14.05 4.38
C VAL A 49 5.84 13.96 4.35
N ASP A 50 6.39 13.24 5.31
CA ASP A 50 7.84 13.00 5.41
C ASP A 50 8.27 11.86 4.48
N ASN A 51 7.51 10.76 4.44
CA ASN A 51 7.69 9.64 3.54
C ASN A 51 6.34 9.09 3.07
N PHE A 52 6.33 8.31 1.98
CA PHE A 52 5.14 7.62 1.52
C PHE A 52 5.46 6.32 0.77
N PHE A 53 4.56 5.35 0.86
CA PHE A 53 4.63 4.13 0.05
C PHE A 53 4.09 4.45 -1.34
N ALA A 54 4.98 4.42 -2.31
CA ALA A 54 4.68 4.71 -3.71
C ALA A 54 4.29 3.41 -4.42
N ILE A 55 3.03 3.29 -4.82
CA ILE A 55 2.46 2.13 -5.50
C ILE A 55 2.15 2.53 -6.94
N PRO A 56 2.49 1.74 -7.96
CA PRO A 56 2.08 2.06 -9.32
C PRO A 56 0.56 2.23 -9.42
N LEU A 57 0.10 3.27 -10.11
CA LEU A 57 -1.30 3.36 -10.50
C LEU A 57 -1.58 2.24 -11.51
N PHE A 58 -2.66 1.52 -11.30
CA PHE A 58 -2.90 0.28 -11.97
C PHE A 58 -4.38 0.07 -12.31
N PHE A 59 -4.63 -0.33 -13.56
CA PHE A 59 -5.93 -0.74 -14.07
C PHE A 59 -5.75 -1.97 -14.98
N CYS A 60 -6.85 -2.56 -15.44
CA CYS A 60 -6.82 -3.80 -16.22
C CYS A 60 -5.93 -3.76 -17.48
N GLU A 61 -5.75 -2.59 -18.10
CA GLU A 61 -4.91 -2.37 -19.28
C GLU A 61 -3.44 -2.07 -18.98
N THR A 62 -3.07 -1.94 -17.70
CA THR A 62 -1.71 -1.54 -17.32
C THR A 62 -0.75 -2.72 -17.51
N ASN A 63 0.37 -2.47 -18.19
CA ASN A 63 1.49 -3.39 -18.17
C ASN A 63 2.25 -3.25 -16.86
N ILE A 64 2.05 -4.20 -15.95
CA ILE A 64 2.55 -4.13 -14.57
C ILE A 64 4.08 -4.13 -14.50
N GLU A 65 4.75 -4.94 -15.32
CA GLU A 65 6.22 -5.00 -15.33
C GLU A 65 6.82 -3.64 -15.74
N GLU A 66 6.26 -3.00 -16.77
CA GLU A 66 6.68 -1.65 -17.16
C GLU A 66 6.33 -0.59 -16.10
N ALA A 67 5.15 -0.70 -15.48
CA ALA A 67 4.74 0.21 -14.41
C ALA A 67 5.69 0.12 -13.22
N ASN A 68 6.07 -1.08 -12.79
CA ASN A 68 7.07 -1.30 -11.75
C ASN A 68 8.43 -0.70 -12.11
N LYS A 69 8.95 -0.94 -13.33
CA LYS A 69 10.23 -0.37 -13.80
C LYS A 69 10.20 1.16 -13.85
N LYS A 70 9.07 1.74 -14.24
CA LYS A 70 8.90 3.21 -14.25
C LYS A 70 8.84 3.78 -12.86
N LEU A 71 8.10 3.14 -11.95
CA LEU A 71 8.04 3.56 -10.56
C LEU A 71 9.44 3.66 -9.96
N ILE A 72 10.27 2.62 -10.10
CA ILE A 72 11.65 2.61 -9.59
C ILE A 72 12.44 3.83 -10.09
N LYS A 73 12.39 4.12 -11.39
CA LYS A 73 13.10 5.28 -11.97
C LYS A 73 12.58 6.63 -11.45
N GLU A 74 11.31 6.71 -11.10
CA GLU A 74 10.74 7.95 -10.56
C GLU A 74 11.06 8.12 -9.07
N VAL A 75 10.99 7.04 -8.29
CA VAL A 75 11.28 7.12 -6.85
C VAL A 75 12.76 7.37 -6.56
N GLU A 76 13.68 6.95 -7.43
CA GLU A 76 15.11 7.29 -7.31
C GLU A 76 15.36 8.80 -7.24
N LYS A 77 14.46 9.60 -7.79
CA LYS A 77 14.54 11.07 -7.78
C LYS A 77 13.86 11.70 -6.57
N ASN A 78 13.18 10.92 -5.76
CA ASN A 78 12.41 11.40 -4.63
C ASN A 78 12.72 10.59 -3.36
N PRO A 79 13.57 11.11 -2.46
CA PRO A 79 13.99 10.37 -1.26
C PRO A 79 12.87 10.10 -0.25
N LYS A 80 11.70 10.73 -0.42
CA LYS A 80 10.52 10.48 0.42
C LYS A 80 9.75 9.22 0.00
N ALA A 81 9.94 8.76 -1.24
CA ALA A 81 9.16 7.66 -1.81
C ALA A 81 9.77 6.29 -1.50
N ILE A 82 8.97 5.41 -0.93
CA ILE A 82 9.29 4.00 -0.68
C ILE A 82 8.57 3.18 -1.76
N PRO A 83 9.28 2.55 -2.72
CA PRO A 83 8.64 1.84 -3.80
C PRO A 83 8.02 0.53 -3.34
N ILE A 84 6.72 0.36 -3.61
CA ILE A 84 5.96 -0.86 -3.39
C ILE A 84 5.55 -1.41 -4.75
N LEU A 85 6.18 -2.49 -5.18
CA LEU A 85 5.94 -3.06 -6.50
C LEU A 85 4.63 -3.85 -6.55
N LEU A 86 3.95 -3.77 -7.69
CA LEU A 86 2.76 -4.58 -7.96
C LEU A 86 3.15 -6.01 -8.29
N LEU A 87 2.46 -6.95 -7.69
CA LEU A 87 2.51 -8.35 -8.02
C LEU A 87 1.54 -8.65 -9.17
N CYS A 88 1.96 -9.43 -10.14
CA CYS A 88 1.09 -9.83 -11.24
C CYS A 88 1.23 -11.32 -11.57
N LYS A 89 0.25 -11.83 -12.31
CA LYS A 89 0.26 -13.17 -12.86
C LYS A 89 1.47 -13.37 -13.79
N ASN A 90 2.05 -14.57 -13.77
CA ASN A 90 3.18 -14.97 -14.60
C ASN A 90 4.42 -14.05 -14.47
N GLN A 91 4.54 -13.36 -13.35
CA GLN A 91 5.71 -12.54 -13.08
C GLN A 91 6.92 -13.40 -12.75
N ASN A 92 8.02 -13.20 -13.48
CA ASN A 92 9.27 -13.83 -13.14
C ASN A 92 9.81 -13.24 -11.83
N ILE A 93 9.85 -14.05 -10.78
CA ILE A 93 10.29 -13.61 -9.45
C ILE A 93 11.72 -13.06 -9.46
N ASN A 94 12.63 -13.61 -10.26
CA ASN A 94 14.00 -13.11 -10.34
C ASN A 94 14.07 -11.68 -10.89
N ASN A 95 13.21 -11.35 -11.87
CA ASN A 95 13.10 -9.98 -12.38
C ASN A 95 12.52 -9.04 -11.32
N LEU A 96 11.56 -9.52 -10.54
CA LEU A 96 10.97 -8.76 -9.44
C LEU A 96 12.00 -8.51 -8.33
N ILE A 97 12.71 -9.56 -7.87
CA ILE A 97 13.75 -9.47 -6.84
C ILE A 97 14.82 -8.45 -7.23
N PHE A 98 15.22 -8.43 -8.50
CA PHE A 98 16.21 -7.46 -8.99
C PHE A 98 15.77 -6.00 -8.81
N LEU A 99 14.45 -5.74 -8.90
CA LEU A 99 13.87 -4.41 -8.73
C LEU A 99 13.59 -4.04 -7.26
N LEU A 100 13.56 -5.03 -6.35
CA LEU A 100 13.20 -4.80 -4.96
C LEU A 100 14.27 -4.01 -4.20
N ASN A 101 13.82 -3.01 -3.46
CA ASN A 101 14.60 -2.34 -2.41
C ASN A 101 14.08 -2.71 -1.02
N TYR A 102 12.83 -3.20 -0.96
CA TYR A 102 12.13 -3.59 0.25
C TYR A 102 11.33 -4.87 -0.01
N ASN A 103 11.24 -5.76 0.96
CA ASN A 103 10.42 -6.96 0.91
C ASN A 103 8.94 -6.63 1.18
N ILE A 104 8.40 -5.67 0.41
CA ILE A 104 6.99 -5.28 0.43
C ILE A 104 6.46 -5.31 -1.00
N LEU A 105 5.37 -6.04 -1.23
CA LEU A 105 4.69 -6.10 -2.52
C LEU A 105 3.22 -5.73 -2.37
N LYS A 106 2.61 -5.25 -3.45
CA LYS A 106 1.17 -4.96 -3.53
C LYS A 106 0.47 -5.96 -4.43
N GLU A 107 -0.60 -6.54 -3.93
CA GLU A 107 -1.54 -7.31 -4.71
C GLU A 107 -2.90 -6.64 -4.77
N HIS A 108 -3.51 -6.63 -5.95
CA HIS A 108 -4.88 -6.18 -6.15
C HIS A 108 -5.76 -7.36 -6.57
N PHE A 109 -6.24 -8.10 -5.59
CA PHE A 109 -6.96 -9.34 -5.78
C PHE A 109 -8.16 -9.26 -6.74
N THR A 110 -8.90 -8.15 -6.71
CA THR A 110 -10.11 -7.98 -7.55
C THR A 110 -9.82 -7.65 -9.02
N LEU A 111 -8.63 -7.17 -9.34
CA LEU A 111 -8.19 -6.90 -10.71
C LEU A 111 -7.42 -8.09 -11.31
N HIS A 112 -6.99 -9.01 -10.48
CA HIS A 112 -6.40 -10.27 -10.87
C HIS A 112 -7.44 -11.37 -10.65
N ASN A 113 -7.59 -12.29 -11.61
CA ASN A 113 -8.52 -13.40 -11.45
C ASN A 113 -8.09 -14.28 -10.27
N PRO A 114 -8.95 -14.53 -9.26
CA PRO A 114 -8.62 -15.38 -8.12
C PRO A 114 -8.17 -16.81 -8.50
N LYS A 115 -8.60 -17.30 -9.67
CA LYS A 115 -8.22 -18.63 -10.19
C LYS A 115 -6.74 -18.73 -10.58
N ASP A 116 -6.02 -17.62 -10.57
CA ASP A 116 -4.63 -17.52 -11.00
C ASP A 116 -3.66 -17.42 -9.82
N ILE A 117 -4.09 -17.77 -8.60
CA ILE A 117 -3.29 -17.70 -7.37
C ILE A 117 -2.09 -18.64 -7.44
N SER A 118 -2.26 -19.82 -8.02
CA SER A 118 -1.18 -20.82 -8.17
C SER A 118 0.07 -20.31 -8.91
N ASP A 119 -0.10 -19.33 -9.79
CA ASP A 119 1.01 -18.77 -10.56
C ASP A 119 1.87 -17.77 -9.76
N ARG A 120 1.59 -17.62 -8.45
CA ARG A 120 2.27 -16.67 -7.55
C ARG A 120 3.03 -17.33 -6.42
N ASP A 121 3.02 -18.65 -6.37
CA ASP A 121 3.61 -19.44 -5.28
C ASP A 121 5.07 -19.08 -5.03
N GLU A 122 5.89 -18.96 -6.08
CA GLU A 122 7.30 -18.56 -5.94
C GLU A 122 7.47 -17.17 -5.29
N THR A 123 6.57 -16.22 -5.55
CA THR A 123 6.62 -14.89 -4.97
C THR A 123 6.19 -14.90 -3.52
N TYR A 124 5.16 -15.67 -3.18
CA TYR A 124 4.74 -15.84 -1.80
C TYR A 124 5.76 -16.63 -0.99
N ASP A 125 6.36 -17.69 -1.56
CA ASP A 125 7.48 -18.43 -0.97
C ASP A 125 8.64 -17.48 -0.65
N TYR A 126 9.00 -16.60 -1.59
CA TYR A 126 10.02 -15.61 -1.39
C TYR A 126 9.67 -14.67 -0.22
N LEU A 127 8.47 -14.02 -0.24
CA LEU A 127 8.04 -13.14 0.85
C LEU A 127 8.00 -13.87 2.20
N ASN A 128 7.51 -15.10 2.21
CA ASN A 128 7.47 -15.93 3.43
C ASN A 128 8.89 -16.22 3.96
N SER A 129 9.84 -16.53 3.07
CA SER A 129 11.24 -16.79 3.44
C SER A 129 11.95 -15.56 4.00
N GLN A 130 11.54 -14.37 3.56
CA GLN A 130 12.10 -13.09 3.99
C GLN A 130 11.31 -12.42 5.12
N GLU A 131 10.25 -13.06 5.63
CA GLU A 131 9.31 -12.47 6.60
C GLU A 131 8.76 -11.11 6.10
N GLY A 132 8.60 -10.99 4.76
CA GLY A 132 8.22 -9.79 4.07
C GLY A 132 6.73 -9.47 4.18
N PHE A 133 6.31 -8.37 3.56
CA PHE A 133 4.96 -7.85 3.64
C PHE A 133 4.23 -7.94 2.31
N LEU A 134 2.95 -8.30 2.35
CA LEU A 134 2.03 -8.22 1.23
C LEU A 134 0.93 -7.20 1.55
N LEU A 135 0.92 -6.06 0.86
CA LEU A 135 -0.20 -5.11 0.91
C LEU A 135 -1.31 -5.62 -0.02
N LEU A 136 -2.42 -6.04 0.55
CA LEU A 136 -3.51 -6.69 -0.18
C LEU A 136 -4.74 -5.78 -0.26
N HIS A 137 -5.20 -5.47 -1.48
CA HIS A 137 -6.45 -4.75 -1.68
C HIS A 137 -7.66 -5.65 -1.42
N THR A 138 -8.64 -5.14 -0.69
CA THR A 138 -9.82 -5.89 -0.26
C THR A 138 -11.10 -5.20 -0.69
N LEU A 139 -12.08 -5.97 -1.17
CA LEU A 139 -13.41 -5.45 -1.54
C LEU A 139 -14.57 -6.42 -1.25
N SER A 140 -14.31 -7.63 -0.71
CA SER A 140 -15.33 -8.67 -0.60
C SER A 140 -14.99 -9.77 0.41
N ASN A 141 -15.97 -10.62 0.72
CA ASN A 141 -15.75 -11.82 1.54
C ASN A 141 -14.69 -12.78 0.97
N SER A 142 -14.60 -12.89 -0.36
CA SER A 142 -13.58 -13.74 -1.00
C SER A 142 -12.15 -13.26 -0.71
N THR A 143 -11.98 -11.99 -0.42
CA THR A 143 -10.69 -11.45 0.01
C THR A 143 -10.33 -11.94 1.41
N TYR A 144 -11.28 -12.03 2.32
CA TYR A 144 -11.04 -12.61 3.65
C TYR A 144 -10.57 -14.06 3.55
N GLU A 145 -11.26 -14.89 2.76
CA GLU A 145 -10.87 -16.29 2.52
C GLU A 145 -9.46 -16.36 1.94
N HIS A 146 -9.12 -15.47 1.01
CA HIS A 146 -7.78 -15.38 0.45
C HIS A 146 -6.73 -15.04 1.51
N VAL A 147 -6.98 -14.05 2.38
CA VAL A 147 -6.09 -13.69 3.49
C VAL A 147 -5.85 -14.89 4.40
N ILE A 148 -6.91 -15.62 4.79
CA ILE A 148 -6.79 -16.77 5.68
C ILE A 148 -5.98 -17.91 5.03
N ASN A 149 -6.23 -18.18 3.74
CA ASN A 149 -5.47 -19.20 3.01
C ASN A 149 -3.98 -18.82 2.93
N LEU A 150 -3.67 -17.57 2.59
CA LEU A 150 -2.28 -17.09 2.57
C LEU A 150 -1.62 -17.20 3.95
N ARG A 151 -2.33 -16.87 5.02
CA ARG A 151 -1.78 -16.99 6.38
C ARG A 151 -1.53 -18.44 6.79
N HIS A 152 -2.36 -19.36 6.30
CA HIS A 152 -2.17 -20.80 6.54
C HIS A 152 -0.97 -21.36 5.78
N GLU A 153 -0.83 -20.99 4.50
CA GLU A 153 0.21 -21.51 3.61
C GLU A 153 1.56 -20.81 3.83
N TYR A 154 1.55 -19.51 4.13
CA TYR A 154 2.74 -18.66 4.27
C TYR A 154 2.78 -17.98 5.66
N PRO A 155 3.03 -18.75 6.74
CA PRO A 155 2.83 -18.27 8.12
C PRO A 155 3.81 -17.19 8.58
N LYS A 156 4.95 -17.00 7.91
CA LYS A 156 5.92 -15.95 8.25
C LYS A 156 5.67 -14.65 7.47
N MET A 157 5.03 -14.73 6.30
CA MET A 157 4.67 -13.56 5.52
C MET A 157 3.65 -12.71 6.30
N LYS A 158 3.89 -11.40 6.38
CA LYS A 158 2.99 -10.43 7.01
C LYS A 158 2.04 -9.85 5.96
N ILE A 159 0.77 -9.67 6.31
CA ILE A 159 -0.23 -9.15 5.38
C ILE A 159 -0.75 -7.81 5.89
N ILE A 160 -0.68 -6.77 5.04
CA ILE A 160 -1.32 -5.48 5.28
C ILE A 160 -2.65 -5.50 4.52
N VAL A 161 -3.74 -5.67 5.23
CA VAL A 161 -5.10 -5.63 4.65
C VAL A 161 -5.50 -4.17 4.46
N ALA A 162 -5.59 -3.73 3.21
CA ALA A 162 -5.93 -2.34 2.92
C ALA A 162 -7.35 -1.98 3.39
N HIS A 163 -7.56 -0.71 3.75
CA HIS A 163 -8.88 -0.12 4.00
C HIS A 163 -9.68 -0.81 5.13
N LEU A 164 -9.02 -1.28 6.20
CA LEU A 164 -9.66 -2.09 7.27
C LEU A 164 -10.43 -3.32 6.74
N GLY A 165 -10.14 -3.79 5.54
CA GLY A 165 -10.89 -4.88 4.90
C GLY A 165 -12.28 -4.49 4.39
N ARG A 166 -12.58 -3.18 4.22
CA ARG A 166 -13.89 -2.71 3.77
C ARG A 166 -14.33 -3.31 2.44
N ASN A 167 -15.65 -3.41 2.21
CA ASN A 167 -16.19 -3.67 0.89
C ASN A 167 -16.17 -2.39 0.02
N GLY A 168 -16.50 -2.54 -1.27
CA GLY A 168 -16.51 -1.43 -2.21
C GLY A 168 -17.46 -0.27 -1.85
N LYS A 169 -18.38 -0.47 -0.89
CA LYS A 169 -19.31 0.56 -0.40
C LYS A 169 -18.86 1.18 0.93
N GLY A 170 -17.90 0.57 1.63
CA GLY A 170 -17.44 1.04 2.94
C GLY A 170 -18.48 0.89 4.04
N GLU A 171 -19.36 -0.13 3.95
CA GLU A 171 -20.42 -0.36 4.93
C GLU A 171 -19.83 -0.68 6.31
N TYR A 172 -20.37 -0.04 7.34
CA TYR A 172 -19.88 -0.17 8.73
C TYR A 172 -19.91 -1.62 9.21
N ASP A 173 -21.05 -2.27 9.09
CA ASP A 173 -21.23 -3.65 9.61
C ASP A 173 -20.29 -4.64 8.92
N PHE A 174 -20.10 -4.50 7.61
CA PHE A 174 -19.17 -5.33 6.87
C PHE A 174 -17.73 -5.11 7.34
N THR A 175 -17.33 -3.85 7.49
CA THR A 175 -15.94 -3.51 7.88
C THR A 175 -15.64 -3.93 9.31
N SER A 176 -16.59 -3.74 10.24
CA SER A 176 -16.44 -4.21 11.62
C SER A 176 -16.36 -5.73 11.73
N ASP A 177 -17.12 -6.47 10.92
CA ASP A 177 -17.04 -7.93 10.81
C ASP A 177 -15.67 -8.39 10.28
N MET A 178 -15.10 -7.68 9.29
CA MET A 178 -13.74 -7.95 8.81
C MET A 178 -12.68 -7.71 9.89
N ILE A 179 -12.78 -6.62 10.62
CA ILE A 179 -11.91 -6.33 11.77
C ILE A 179 -11.97 -7.48 12.77
N ASP A 180 -13.19 -7.94 13.12
CA ASP A 180 -13.39 -9.03 14.09
C ASP A 180 -12.87 -10.40 13.61
N LYS A 181 -12.75 -10.59 12.32
CA LYS A 181 -12.18 -11.83 11.74
C LYS A 181 -10.66 -11.81 11.64
N LEU A 182 -10.04 -10.62 11.54
CA LEU A 182 -8.63 -10.48 11.20
C LEU A 182 -7.73 -10.12 12.39
N TYR A 183 -8.24 -9.46 13.41
CA TYR A 183 -7.44 -8.86 14.47
C TYR A 183 -6.61 -9.85 15.30
N SER A 184 -7.04 -11.10 15.40
CA SER A 184 -6.40 -12.12 16.25
C SER A 184 -5.08 -12.68 15.70
N ASP A 185 -4.81 -12.51 14.41
CA ASP A 185 -3.53 -12.90 13.81
C ASP A 185 -2.54 -11.73 13.90
N GLU A 186 -1.44 -11.93 14.63
CA GLU A 186 -0.43 -10.89 14.89
C GLU A 186 0.37 -10.49 13.64
N ASN A 187 0.37 -11.31 12.59
CA ASN A 187 0.99 -11.01 11.31
C ASN A 187 0.05 -10.30 10.33
N ILE A 188 -1.16 -9.93 10.78
CA ILE A 188 -2.09 -9.12 10.01
C ILE A 188 -2.02 -7.67 10.50
N TYR A 189 -1.69 -6.79 9.59
CA TYR A 189 -1.70 -5.33 9.68
C TYR A 189 -2.86 -4.78 8.84
N THR A 190 -3.16 -3.50 9.00
CA THR A 190 -4.17 -2.83 8.18
C THR A 190 -3.84 -1.36 8.00
N ASP A 191 -4.42 -0.73 6.96
CA ASP A 191 -4.42 0.72 6.83
C ASP A 191 -5.84 1.29 6.91
N ILE A 192 -5.93 2.58 7.22
CA ILE A 192 -7.20 3.29 7.34
C ILE A 192 -7.56 4.09 6.09
N SER A 193 -6.84 3.89 4.98
CA SER A 193 -7.09 4.65 3.75
C SER A 193 -8.57 4.51 3.32
N THR A 194 -9.13 5.60 2.83
CA THR A 194 -10.54 5.69 2.44
C THR A 194 -11.60 5.45 3.53
N ILE A 195 -11.21 5.25 4.77
CA ILE A 195 -12.14 5.10 5.90
C ILE A 195 -12.55 6.48 6.39
N GLU A 196 -13.80 6.86 6.15
CA GLU A 196 -14.34 8.18 6.54
C GLU A 196 -15.04 8.17 7.91
N ASN A 197 -15.36 6.98 8.44
CA ASN A 197 -16.04 6.85 9.73
C ASN A 197 -15.04 6.75 10.89
N PRO A 198 -14.94 7.77 11.78
CA PRO A 198 -14.02 7.75 12.92
C PRO A 198 -14.28 6.63 13.91
N ASP A 199 -15.53 6.17 14.05
CA ASP A 199 -15.88 5.09 14.98
C ASP A 199 -15.30 3.74 14.51
N LEU A 200 -15.21 3.49 13.19
CA LEU A 200 -14.52 2.32 12.65
C LEU A 200 -13.02 2.36 12.96
N ILE A 201 -12.40 3.52 12.83
CA ILE A 201 -10.97 3.70 13.15
C ILE A 201 -10.76 3.40 14.63
N LYS A 202 -11.56 4.00 15.49
CA LYS A 202 -11.51 3.75 16.95
C LYS A 202 -11.75 2.27 17.28
N TYR A 203 -12.68 1.62 16.58
CA TYR A 203 -12.96 0.20 16.75
C TYR A 203 -11.77 -0.66 16.35
N ALA A 204 -11.13 -0.35 15.22
CA ALA A 204 -9.93 -1.05 14.79
C ALA A 204 -8.80 -0.95 15.83
N PHE A 205 -8.55 0.23 16.40
CA PHE A 205 -7.56 0.41 17.48
C PHE A 205 -7.89 -0.44 18.71
N LYS A 206 -9.16 -0.52 19.09
CA LYS A 206 -9.60 -1.37 20.20
C LYS A 206 -9.32 -2.85 19.95
N LYS A 207 -9.38 -3.31 18.71
CA LYS A 207 -9.23 -4.73 18.34
C LYS A 207 -7.79 -5.11 18.00
N PHE A 208 -7.16 -4.41 17.04
CA PHE A 208 -5.79 -4.68 16.60
C PHE A 208 -4.72 -4.19 17.59
N GLY A 209 -5.09 -3.32 18.54
CA GLY A 209 -4.10 -2.53 19.27
C GLY A 209 -3.52 -1.42 18.40
N ASN A 210 -2.48 -0.72 18.89
CA ASN A 210 -1.94 0.43 18.18
C ASN A 210 -0.69 0.15 17.32
N SER A 211 -0.17 -1.08 17.32
CA SER A 211 1.10 -1.41 16.65
C SER A 211 0.94 -1.93 15.20
N ARG A 212 -0.29 -2.18 14.74
CA ARG A 212 -0.56 -2.84 13.45
C ARG A 212 -1.51 -2.06 12.54
N ILE A 213 -1.78 -0.80 12.86
CA ILE A 213 -2.64 0.07 12.05
C ILE A 213 -1.79 1.19 11.45
N LEU A 214 -1.94 1.41 10.14
CA LEU A 214 -1.19 2.37 9.35
C LEU A 214 -2.09 3.51 8.88
N TYR A 215 -1.54 4.71 8.79
CA TYR A 215 -2.15 5.78 8.04
C TYR A 215 -1.90 5.58 6.55
N GLY A 216 -2.92 5.76 5.73
CA GLY A 216 -2.86 5.78 4.28
C GLY A 216 -3.97 6.66 3.71
N SER A 217 -3.71 7.31 2.57
CA SER A 217 -4.71 8.16 1.90
C SER A 217 -5.46 7.44 0.78
N ASP A 218 -4.82 6.47 0.12
CA ASP A 218 -5.25 5.88 -1.15
C ASP A 218 -5.32 6.94 -2.28
N PHE A 219 -4.48 8.00 -2.17
CA PHE A 219 -4.41 9.02 -3.22
C PHE A 219 -4.08 8.37 -4.57
N PRO A 220 -4.76 8.76 -5.68
CA PRO A 220 -5.71 9.87 -5.85
C PRO A 220 -7.19 9.44 -5.79
N PHE A 221 -7.48 8.26 -5.22
CA PHE A 221 -8.84 7.74 -5.18
C PHE A 221 -9.72 8.44 -4.13
N GLU A 222 -11.02 8.47 -4.38
CA GLU A 222 -12.11 8.89 -3.49
C GLU A 222 -12.14 10.36 -3.01
N LYS A 223 -11.21 11.21 -3.43
CA LYS A 223 -11.23 12.64 -3.08
C LYS A 223 -11.32 13.54 -4.31
N LYS A 224 -11.73 14.79 -4.09
CA LYS A 224 -11.80 15.82 -5.13
C LYS A 224 -10.41 16.37 -5.45
N PRO A 225 -10.21 16.96 -6.64
CA PRO A 225 -8.98 17.72 -6.94
C PRO A 225 -8.67 18.76 -5.87
N ASN A 226 -7.39 18.99 -5.59
CA ASN A 226 -6.88 19.97 -4.62
C ASN A 226 -7.19 19.69 -3.15
N VAL A 227 -7.50 18.46 -2.78
CA VAL A 227 -7.59 18.03 -1.39
C VAL A 227 -6.20 18.02 -0.75
N THR A 228 -6.09 18.52 0.46
CA THR A 228 -4.83 18.52 1.23
C THR A 228 -4.67 17.24 2.03
N GLU A 229 -3.43 16.92 2.44
CA GLU A 229 -3.15 15.82 3.36
C GLU A 229 -4.00 15.89 4.63
N ALA A 230 -4.16 17.10 5.18
CA ALA A 230 -4.97 17.33 6.37
C ALA A 230 -6.44 16.86 6.22
N GLU A 231 -7.01 16.94 5.01
CA GLU A 231 -8.38 16.46 4.75
C GLU A 231 -8.47 14.94 4.73
N TYR A 232 -7.39 14.24 4.29
CA TYR A 232 -7.31 12.78 4.38
C TYR A 232 -7.11 12.31 5.83
N MET A 233 -6.38 13.08 6.64
CA MET A 233 -6.16 12.78 8.06
C MET A 233 -7.39 13.04 8.94
N LYS A 234 -8.33 13.86 8.49
CA LYS A 234 -9.47 14.33 9.28
C LYS A 234 -10.27 13.20 9.95
N PRO A 235 -10.64 12.09 9.30
CA PRO A 235 -11.37 11.01 9.97
C PRO A 235 -10.58 10.40 11.14
N ALA A 236 -9.26 10.22 10.96
CA ALA A 236 -8.39 9.73 12.03
C ALA A 236 -8.33 10.69 13.20
N MET A 237 -8.18 12.00 12.94
CA MET A 237 -8.16 13.02 14.00
C MET A 237 -9.49 13.10 14.76
N MET A 238 -10.61 12.77 14.12
CA MET A 238 -11.94 12.73 14.75
C MET A 238 -12.18 11.44 15.56
N ALA A 239 -11.34 10.42 15.43
CA ALA A 239 -11.47 9.15 16.16
C ALA A 239 -11.16 9.28 17.67
N ASN A 240 -10.61 10.42 18.09
CA ASN A 240 -10.28 10.71 19.49
C ASN A 240 -9.40 9.62 20.11
N LEU A 241 -8.26 9.37 19.49
CA LEU A 241 -7.22 8.44 19.89
C LEU A 241 -6.28 9.10 20.92
N THR A 242 -5.44 8.33 21.59
CA THR A 242 -4.36 8.87 22.44
C THR A 242 -3.21 9.42 21.61
N ASP A 243 -2.35 10.25 22.19
CA ASP A 243 -1.16 10.79 21.50
C ASP A 243 -0.23 9.67 21.02
N ASP A 244 -0.05 8.60 21.79
CA ASP A 244 0.74 7.44 21.37
C ASP A 244 0.09 6.68 20.21
N ASP A 245 -1.24 6.56 20.20
CA ASP A 245 -1.96 5.95 19.08
C ASP A 245 -1.78 6.78 17.80
N TYR A 246 -1.82 8.11 17.90
CA TYR A 246 -1.56 9.00 16.74
C TYR A 246 -0.12 8.88 16.24
N ASP A 247 0.85 8.83 17.14
CA ASP A 247 2.24 8.61 16.76
C ASP A 247 2.43 7.26 16.04
N LYS A 248 1.82 6.20 16.57
CA LYS A 248 1.84 4.86 15.96
C LYS A 248 1.17 4.87 14.59
N LEU A 249 -0.03 5.45 14.49
CA LEU A 249 -0.80 5.51 13.27
C LEU A 249 -0.06 6.28 12.16
N PHE A 250 0.40 7.50 12.47
CA PHE A 250 0.89 8.40 11.44
C PHE A 250 2.33 8.14 11.01
N TYR A 251 3.16 7.48 11.83
CA TYR A 251 4.53 7.22 11.38
C TYR A 251 5.23 6.02 12.01
N LYS A 252 5.11 5.73 13.31
CA LYS A 252 5.94 4.71 13.97
C LYS A 252 5.76 3.33 13.34
N ASN A 253 4.51 2.87 13.14
CA ASN A 253 4.23 1.57 12.56
C ASN A 253 4.74 1.45 11.12
N ALA A 254 4.55 2.48 10.29
CA ALA A 254 5.07 2.48 8.93
C ALA A 254 6.60 2.49 8.90
N LEU A 255 7.25 3.22 9.82
CA LEU A 255 8.69 3.24 9.97
C LEU A 255 9.25 1.86 10.38
N ASP A 256 8.56 1.16 11.29
CA ASP A 256 8.92 -0.20 11.69
C ASP A 256 8.87 -1.14 10.48
N ILE A 257 7.80 -1.08 9.68
CA ILE A 257 7.66 -1.86 8.44
C ILE A 257 8.78 -1.54 7.44
N ILE A 258 9.12 -0.27 7.23
CA ILE A 258 10.21 0.14 6.35
C ILE A 258 11.54 -0.47 6.81
N ASN A 259 11.83 -0.40 8.10
CA ASN A 259 13.07 -0.93 8.66
C ASN A 259 13.15 -2.46 8.57
N GLU A 260 12.08 -3.15 8.89
CA GLU A 260 12.00 -4.62 8.85
C GLU A 260 12.07 -5.17 7.41
N SER A 261 11.50 -4.45 6.45
CA SER A 261 11.43 -4.90 5.06
C SER A 261 12.63 -4.54 4.19
N LYS A 262 13.54 -3.70 4.68
CA LYS A 262 14.69 -3.21 3.90
C LYS A 262 15.63 -4.33 3.49
N ILE A 263 15.92 -4.43 2.18
CA ILE A 263 16.85 -5.43 1.64
C ILE A 263 18.28 -4.90 1.74
N GLU A 264 19.12 -5.60 2.49
CA GLU A 264 20.57 -5.34 2.49
C GLU A 264 21.17 -5.82 1.15
N LYS A 265 21.59 -4.89 0.29
CA LYS A 265 22.32 -5.23 -0.93
C LYS A 265 23.70 -5.77 -0.55
N LYS A 266 23.89 -7.08 -0.66
CA LYS A 266 25.22 -7.72 -0.50
C LYS A 266 26.16 -7.21 -1.59
N GLY A 267 26.91 -6.12 -1.34
CA GLY A 267 27.87 -5.61 -2.33
C GLY A 267 28.60 -4.31 -2.01
N GLU A 268 28.14 -3.50 -1.09
CA GLU A 268 28.80 -2.19 -0.83
C GLU A 268 29.88 -2.17 0.29
N GLN A 269 30.17 -3.29 0.94
CA GLN A 269 31.14 -3.35 2.04
C GLN A 269 32.57 -3.78 1.61
N LYS A 270 33.06 -3.49 0.42
CA LYS A 270 34.42 -3.90 0.03
C LYS A 270 35.40 -2.78 -0.37
N ASN A 271 35.07 -1.51 -0.30
CA ASN A 271 36.03 -0.45 -0.71
C ASN A 271 36.54 0.49 0.39
N GLU A 272 36.28 0.26 1.67
CA GLU A 272 36.85 1.11 2.74
C GLU A 272 38.05 0.49 3.51
N ARG A 273 38.63 -0.62 3.05
CA ARG A 273 39.80 -1.22 3.71
C ARG A 273 40.97 -1.48 2.78
N MET A 274 41.34 -0.53 1.94
CA MET A 274 42.63 -0.54 1.27
C MET A 274 43.15 0.89 0.99
N GLU A 275 43.24 1.70 1.99
CA GLU A 275 44.14 2.88 2.03
C GLU A 275 44.58 3.10 3.48
N HIS A 276 45.56 2.30 3.91
CA HIS A 276 46.52 2.69 4.95
C HIS A 276 47.81 1.84 4.76
#